data_129d37b56f5195f908be8afcceca5b4e
#
_entry.id   129d37b56f5195f908be8afcceca5b4e
#
_cell.length_a   1.000
_cell.length_b   1.000
_cell.length_c   1.000
_cell.angle_alpha   90.00
_cell.angle_beta   90.00
_cell.angle_gamma   90.00
#
_symmetry.space_group_name_H-M   'P 1'
#
loop_
_entity.id
_entity.type
_entity.pdbx_description
1 polymer ?
#
loop_
_entity_poly.entity_id
_entity_poly.type
_entity_poly.pdbx_seq_one_letter_code
_entity_poly.pdbx_strand_id
1 'polypeptide(L)'
;MSQQAWYYDQNRCIGCRACMVACKDWNNVALGPAQWRRVTSAEQGEPPLTKVFNLSISCNHCDDPACMKACPVDNIIKREEDGIVLPLDKCIACFRCKAACPYDAPQFATMDPQELPTMEKCTFCIDRLEKGMKPACVVACPRRALDCGTEEEIMQKYGDVRQVEGGFADPSITKPNIIFKPRVYQDI
;
A
#
# COMPACT_ATOMS: atom_id res chain seq x y z
N MET A 1 -7.80 5.44 19.88
CA MET A 1 -7.77 4.79 18.56
C MET A 1 -6.33 4.71 18.11
N SER A 2 -5.82 3.53 17.78
CA SER A 2 -4.42 3.35 17.35
C SER A 2 -4.40 3.14 15.84
N GLN A 3 -4.34 4.25 15.07
CA GLN A 3 -4.24 4.19 13.61
C GLN A 3 -3.05 3.32 13.20
N GLN A 4 -3.29 2.31 12.34
CA GLN A 4 -2.22 1.49 11.78
C GLN A 4 -1.52 2.22 10.64
N ALA A 5 -0.19 2.14 10.62
CA ALA A 5 0.65 2.78 9.62
C ALA A 5 1.71 1.84 9.04
N TRP A 6 2.10 2.13 7.81
CA TRP A 6 3.24 1.49 7.14
C TRP A 6 4.52 2.27 7.37
N TYR A 7 5.63 1.55 7.36
CA TYR A 7 6.96 2.12 7.15
C TYR A 7 7.61 1.52 5.91
N TYR A 8 8.31 2.36 5.16
CA TYR A 8 9.07 1.93 3.99
C TYR A 8 10.43 2.62 3.90
N ASP A 9 11.50 1.82 3.88
CA ASP A 9 12.89 2.28 3.70
C ASP A 9 13.32 2.07 2.24
N GLN A 10 13.40 3.17 1.50
CA GLN A 10 13.78 3.16 0.10
C GLN A 10 15.27 2.80 -0.10
N ASN A 11 16.13 3.04 0.91
CA ASN A 11 17.55 2.66 0.83
C ASN A 11 17.74 1.14 0.89
N ARG A 12 16.86 0.45 1.61
CA ARG A 12 16.91 -1.02 1.73
C ARG A 12 16.24 -1.75 0.59
N CYS A 13 15.30 -1.12 -0.09
CA CYS A 13 14.53 -1.77 -1.14
C CYS A 13 15.38 -1.97 -2.40
N ILE A 14 15.48 -3.22 -2.84
CA ILE A 14 16.21 -3.62 -4.05
C ILE A 14 15.28 -3.96 -5.22
N GLY A 15 13.98 -3.69 -5.12
CA GLY A 15 13.01 -3.98 -6.18
C GLY A 15 12.72 -5.47 -6.42
N CYS A 16 13.08 -6.38 -5.52
CA CYS A 16 12.99 -7.84 -5.71
C CYS A 16 11.57 -8.39 -5.83
N ARG A 17 10.52 -7.59 -5.51
CA ARG A 17 9.09 -7.95 -5.59
C ARG A 17 8.62 -9.10 -4.69
N ALA A 18 9.44 -9.64 -3.78
CA ALA A 18 9.03 -10.69 -2.85
C ALA A 18 7.78 -10.31 -2.03
N CYS A 19 7.66 -9.03 -1.63
CA CYS A 19 6.48 -8.51 -0.93
C CYS A 19 5.19 -8.55 -1.77
N MET A 20 5.31 -8.44 -3.12
CA MET A 20 4.16 -8.55 -4.03
C MET A 20 3.68 -9.99 -4.10
N VAL A 21 4.60 -10.93 -4.30
CA VAL A 21 4.28 -12.37 -4.37
C VAL A 21 3.64 -12.84 -3.07
N ALA A 22 4.27 -12.54 -1.92
CA ALA A 22 3.72 -12.93 -0.61
C ALA A 22 2.35 -12.31 -0.32
N CYS A 23 2.09 -11.07 -0.77
CA CYS A 23 0.79 -10.44 -0.63
C CYS A 23 -0.26 -11.14 -1.48
N LYS A 24 0.08 -11.47 -2.74
CA LYS A 24 -0.82 -12.13 -3.68
C LYS A 24 -1.16 -13.55 -3.25
N ASP A 25 -0.16 -14.30 -2.81
CA ASP A 25 -0.30 -15.67 -2.32
C ASP A 25 -1.15 -15.74 -1.03
N TRP A 26 -0.77 -14.95 -0.02
CA TRP A 26 -1.48 -14.96 1.27
C TRP A 26 -2.96 -14.56 1.17
N ASN A 27 -3.26 -13.58 0.32
CA ASN A 27 -4.62 -13.03 0.21
C ASN A 27 -5.43 -13.66 -0.94
N ASN A 28 -4.94 -14.73 -1.56
CA ASN A 28 -5.60 -15.40 -2.70
C ASN A 28 -6.03 -14.42 -3.80
N VAL A 29 -5.20 -13.39 -4.08
CA VAL A 29 -5.53 -12.43 -5.14
C VAL A 29 -5.51 -13.12 -6.49
N ALA A 30 -6.60 -12.97 -7.25
CA ALA A 30 -6.81 -13.63 -8.53
C ALA A 30 -5.59 -13.52 -9.47
N LEU A 31 -5.38 -14.54 -10.30
CA LEU A 31 -4.36 -14.52 -11.34
C LEU A 31 -4.63 -13.34 -12.29
N GLY A 32 -3.55 -12.76 -12.82
CA GLY A 32 -3.66 -11.62 -13.73
C GLY A 32 -3.07 -10.33 -13.15
N PRO A 33 -3.51 -9.14 -13.63
CA PRO A 33 -2.86 -7.87 -13.36
C PRO A 33 -3.15 -7.30 -11.97
N ALA A 34 -4.20 -7.75 -11.28
CA ALA A 34 -4.56 -7.25 -9.96
C ALA A 34 -3.47 -7.54 -8.92
N GLN A 35 -3.04 -6.51 -8.22
CA GLN A 35 -1.98 -6.59 -7.23
C GLN A 35 -2.25 -5.60 -6.10
N TRP A 36 -2.47 -6.09 -4.88
CA TRP A 36 -2.73 -5.23 -3.73
C TRP A 36 -1.47 -4.50 -3.25
N ARG A 37 -0.30 -5.12 -3.42
CA ARG A 37 1.00 -4.46 -3.23
C ARG A 37 1.77 -4.46 -4.54
N ARG A 38 2.36 -3.31 -4.88
CA ARG A 38 3.11 -3.10 -6.11
C ARG A 38 4.50 -2.55 -5.81
N VAL A 39 5.46 -2.93 -6.64
CA VAL A 39 6.80 -2.33 -6.63
C VAL A 39 7.05 -1.73 -8.00
N THR A 40 7.23 -0.43 -8.02
CA THR A 40 7.65 0.34 -9.20
C THR A 40 9.09 0.77 -9.05
N SER A 41 9.78 0.97 -10.16
CA SER A 41 11.13 1.51 -10.21
C SER A 41 11.13 2.72 -11.13
N ALA A 42 11.73 3.80 -10.68
CA ALA A 42 11.96 5.01 -11.46
C ALA A 42 13.46 5.26 -11.59
N GLU A 43 13.89 5.67 -12.75
CA GLU A 43 15.28 6.04 -13.03
C GLU A 43 15.36 7.55 -13.25
N GLN A 44 16.39 8.18 -12.74
CA GLN A 44 16.67 9.61 -12.88
C GLN A 44 18.15 9.83 -13.20
N GLY A 45 18.43 10.84 -14.05
CA GLY A 45 19.79 11.15 -14.50
C GLY A 45 20.18 10.36 -15.75
N GLU A 46 21.41 10.57 -16.20
CA GLU A 46 21.99 9.92 -17.38
C GLU A 46 23.22 9.08 -16.97
N PRO A 47 23.52 8.01 -17.71
CA PRO A 47 24.74 7.24 -17.47
C PRO A 47 26.00 8.12 -17.52
N PRO A 48 26.99 7.90 -16.61
CA PRO A 48 27.05 6.83 -15.60
C PRO A 48 26.37 7.18 -14.25
N LEU A 49 25.71 8.33 -14.12
CA LEU A 49 25.16 8.85 -12.86
C LEU A 49 23.65 8.53 -12.70
N THR A 50 23.16 7.45 -13.28
CA THR A 50 21.76 7.05 -13.14
C THR A 50 21.41 6.66 -11.71
N LYS A 51 20.36 7.30 -11.16
CA LYS A 51 19.80 7.01 -9.84
C LYS A 51 18.55 6.16 -10.00
N VAL A 52 18.42 5.08 -9.22
CA VAL A 52 17.27 4.15 -9.28
C VAL A 52 16.50 4.23 -7.96
N PHE A 53 15.21 4.59 -8.04
CA PHE A 53 14.31 4.67 -6.91
C PHE A 53 13.25 3.56 -7.00
N ASN A 54 13.25 2.66 -6.03
CA ASN A 54 12.18 1.68 -5.90
C ASN A 54 11.11 2.21 -4.95
N LEU A 55 9.83 1.98 -5.28
CA LEU A 55 8.70 2.31 -4.44
C LEU A 55 7.79 1.09 -4.27
N SER A 56 7.71 0.56 -3.04
CA SER A 56 6.79 -0.53 -2.69
C SER A 56 5.57 0.04 -1.99
N ILE A 57 4.43 0.06 -2.69
CA ILE A 57 3.19 0.67 -2.21
C ILE A 57 2.02 -0.31 -2.23
N SER A 58 1.07 -0.10 -1.33
CA SER A 58 -0.24 -0.77 -1.26
C SER A 58 -1.31 0.26 -0.88
N CYS A 59 -2.47 -0.16 -0.39
CA CYS A 59 -3.38 0.77 0.26
C CYS A 59 -2.70 1.37 1.51
N ASN A 60 -2.77 2.69 1.63
CA ASN A 60 -2.16 3.43 2.74
C ASN A 60 -3.14 3.68 3.91
N HIS A 61 -4.36 3.13 3.84
CA HIS A 61 -5.40 3.27 4.87
C HIS A 61 -5.55 4.70 5.39
N CYS A 62 -5.68 5.64 4.44
CA CYS A 62 -5.66 7.09 4.63
C CYS A 62 -6.61 7.56 5.73
N ASP A 63 -6.27 8.69 6.39
CA ASP A 63 -7.19 9.33 7.33
C ASP A 63 -8.38 9.94 6.63
N ASP A 64 -8.16 10.48 5.44
CA ASP A 64 -9.20 11.00 4.56
C ASP A 64 -9.31 10.15 3.27
N PRO A 65 -9.97 8.95 3.34
CA PRO A 65 -9.97 8.01 2.24
C PRO A 65 -10.89 8.44 1.09
N ALA A 66 -10.32 9.04 0.05
CA ALA A 66 -11.05 9.46 -1.15
C ALA A 66 -11.84 8.31 -1.81
N CYS A 67 -11.33 7.08 -1.73
CA CYS A 67 -12.03 5.90 -2.25
C CYS A 67 -13.35 5.61 -1.52
N MET A 68 -13.43 5.86 -0.22
CA MET A 68 -14.65 5.71 0.57
C MET A 68 -15.68 6.77 0.19
N LYS A 69 -15.25 8.04 0.08
CA LYS A 69 -16.12 9.15 -0.33
C LYS A 69 -16.69 8.99 -1.74
N ALA A 70 -15.93 8.36 -2.64
CA ALA A 70 -16.35 8.15 -4.03
C ALA A 70 -17.27 6.94 -4.24
N CYS A 71 -17.46 6.10 -3.21
CA CYS A 71 -18.25 4.89 -3.33
C CYS A 71 -19.75 5.19 -3.23
N PRO A 72 -20.57 4.90 -4.27
CA PRO A 72 -21.99 5.27 -4.25
C PRO A 72 -22.86 4.27 -3.45
N VAL A 73 -22.30 3.15 -3.02
CA VAL A 73 -23.02 2.04 -2.35
C VAL A 73 -22.42 1.71 -0.97
N ASP A 74 -21.62 2.61 -0.42
CA ASP A 74 -20.95 2.46 0.88
C ASP A 74 -20.26 1.09 1.05
N ASN A 75 -19.57 0.65 -0.02
CA ASN A 75 -18.84 -0.62 -0.03
C ASN A 75 -17.49 -0.54 0.70
N ILE A 76 -17.07 0.63 1.16
CA ILE A 76 -15.77 0.84 1.79
C ILE A 76 -15.99 1.49 3.15
N ILE A 77 -15.44 0.87 4.19
CA ILE A 77 -15.50 1.36 5.57
C ILE A 77 -14.11 1.63 6.12
N LYS A 78 -14.01 2.54 7.08
CA LYS A 78 -12.82 2.70 7.94
C LYS A 78 -13.18 2.21 9.33
N ARG A 79 -12.40 1.26 9.85
CA ARG A 79 -12.58 0.72 11.19
C ARG A 79 -12.21 1.78 12.24
N GLU A 80 -12.98 1.88 13.30
CA GLU A 80 -12.75 2.87 14.36
C GLU A 80 -11.59 2.46 15.29
N GLU A 81 -11.40 1.16 15.50
CA GLU A 81 -10.41 0.63 16.43
C GLU A 81 -8.95 0.79 15.96
N ASP A 82 -8.69 0.72 14.66
CA ASP A 82 -7.34 0.67 14.10
C ASP A 82 -7.15 1.51 12.83
N GLY A 83 -8.20 2.17 12.37
CA GLY A 83 -8.19 3.01 11.18
C GLY A 83 -7.99 2.28 9.84
N ILE A 84 -8.06 0.94 9.85
CA ILE A 84 -7.92 0.15 8.64
C ILE A 84 -9.14 0.33 7.74
N VAL A 85 -8.90 0.70 6.48
CA VAL A 85 -9.95 0.86 5.48
C VAL A 85 -10.17 -0.49 4.78
N LEU A 86 -11.40 -1.00 4.79
CA LEU A 86 -11.76 -2.32 4.27
C LEU A 86 -12.88 -2.24 3.21
N PRO A 87 -12.88 -3.13 2.20
CA PRO A 87 -14.04 -3.36 1.36
C PRO A 87 -15.09 -4.22 2.07
N LEU A 88 -16.35 -4.02 1.68
CA LEU A 88 -17.49 -4.88 2.00
C LEU A 88 -17.93 -5.64 0.74
N ASP A 89 -18.94 -6.49 0.86
CA ASP A 89 -19.46 -7.33 -0.24
C ASP A 89 -20.62 -6.66 -1.02
N LYS A 90 -20.57 -5.32 -1.18
CA LYS A 90 -21.61 -4.52 -1.84
C LYS A 90 -21.16 -3.92 -3.16
N CYS A 91 -20.03 -4.38 -3.71
CA CYS A 91 -19.40 -3.76 -4.88
C CYS A 91 -20.27 -3.95 -6.14
N ILE A 92 -20.52 -2.84 -6.85
CA ILE A 92 -21.24 -2.82 -8.14
C ILE A 92 -20.29 -2.61 -9.33
N ALA A 93 -18.99 -2.80 -9.15
CA ALA A 93 -17.97 -2.66 -10.19
C ALA A 93 -17.97 -1.31 -10.94
N CYS A 94 -18.30 -0.20 -10.27
CA CYS A 94 -18.38 1.13 -10.91
C CYS A 94 -17.02 1.84 -11.08
N PHE A 95 -15.94 1.31 -10.53
CA PHE A 95 -14.55 1.80 -10.59
C PHE A 95 -14.30 3.22 -10.03
N ARG A 96 -15.29 3.91 -9.45
CA ARG A 96 -15.12 5.27 -8.92
C ARG A 96 -14.04 5.35 -7.83
N CYS A 97 -13.97 4.36 -6.95
CA CYS A 97 -12.95 4.29 -5.90
C CYS A 97 -11.53 4.16 -6.47
N LYS A 98 -11.36 3.47 -7.62
CA LYS A 98 -10.08 3.37 -8.32
C LYS A 98 -9.68 4.71 -8.92
N ALA A 99 -10.60 5.40 -9.59
CA ALA A 99 -10.35 6.72 -10.18
C ALA A 99 -10.04 7.80 -9.12
N ALA A 100 -10.65 7.69 -7.93
CA ALA A 100 -10.45 8.65 -6.84
C ALA A 100 -9.15 8.40 -6.03
N CYS A 101 -8.54 7.23 -6.12
CA CYS A 101 -7.37 6.88 -5.30
C CYS A 101 -6.08 7.33 -5.97
N PRO A 102 -5.33 8.31 -5.40
CA PRO A 102 -4.08 8.77 -6.00
C PRO A 102 -2.96 7.73 -5.99
N TYR A 103 -3.14 6.64 -5.25
CA TYR A 103 -2.17 5.54 -5.12
C TYR A 103 -2.58 4.30 -5.93
N ASP A 104 -3.67 4.35 -6.69
CA ASP A 104 -4.23 3.22 -7.45
C ASP A 104 -4.38 1.94 -6.58
N ALA A 105 -4.79 2.11 -5.30
CA ALA A 105 -4.87 0.99 -4.37
C ALA A 105 -6.07 0.05 -4.62
N PRO A 106 -7.28 0.52 -4.98
CA PRO A 106 -8.37 -0.36 -5.37
C PRO A 106 -8.05 -1.11 -6.66
N GLN A 107 -8.10 -2.43 -6.59
CA GLN A 107 -7.93 -3.33 -7.74
C GLN A 107 -9.25 -4.04 -7.99
N PHE A 108 -9.43 -4.50 -9.21
CA PHE A 108 -10.64 -5.21 -9.62
C PHE A 108 -10.22 -6.53 -10.27
N ALA A 109 -10.65 -7.62 -9.67
CA ALA A 109 -10.35 -8.96 -10.13
C ALA A 109 -11.53 -9.89 -9.85
N THR A 110 -11.58 -10.99 -10.57
CA THR A 110 -12.47 -12.12 -10.31
C THR A 110 -11.72 -13.42 -10.60
N MET A 111 -12.05 -14.46 -9.88
CA MET A 111 -11.58 -15.81 -10.16
C MET A 111 -12.43 -16.49 -11.25
N ASP A 112 -13.67 -16.05 -11.43
CA ASP A 112 -14.59 -16.53 -12.46
C ASP A 112 -14.76 -15.46 -13.55
N PRO A 113 -14.37 -15.74 -14.82
CA PRO A 113 -14.54 -14.81 -15.93
C PRO A 113 -16.01 -14.45 -16.25
N GLN A 114 -16.97 -15.20 -15.73
CA GLN A 114 -18.41 -14.94 -15.92
C GLN A 114 -18.98 -13.98 -14.86
N GLU A 115 -18.24 -13.72 -13.79
CA GLU A 115 -18.62 -12.80 -12.73
C GLU A 115 -18.08 -11.39 -12.97
N LEU A 116 -18.80 -10.38 -12.49
CA LEU A 116 -18.28 -9.02 -12.47
C LEU A 116 -17.12 -8.92 -11.47
N PRO A 117 -16.01 -8.27 -11.85
CA PRO A 117 -14.88 -8.11 -10.96
C PRO A 117 -15.26 -7.22 -9.77
N THR A 118 -15.06 -7.72 -8.57
CA THR A 118 -15.28 -6.95 -7.36
C THR A 118 -14.04 -6.14 -6.97
N MET A 119 -14.25 -5.05 -6.23
CA MET A 119 -13.16 -4.24 -5.74
C MET A 119 -12.43 -4.94 -4.59
N GLU A 120 -11.14 -5.12 -4.77
CA GLU A 120 -10.22 -5.66 -3.79
C GLU A 120 -9.11 -4.65 -3.50
N LYS A 121 -8.54 -4.72 -2.33
CA LYS A 121 -7.36 -3.93 -1.94
C LYS A 121 -6.70 -4.50 -0.70
N CYS A 122 -5.52 -4.01 -0.36
CA CYS A 122 -4.84 -4.35 0.89
C CYS A 122 -5.77 -4.17 2.09
N THR A 123 -5.88 -5.21 2.91
CA THR A 123 -6.65 -5.26 4.17
C THR A 123 -5.75 -5.10 5.40
N PHE A 124 -4.48 -4.70 5.22
CA PHE A 124 -3.44 -4.70 6.23
C PHE A 124 -3.11 -6.11 6.78
N CYS A 125 -3.58 -7.17 6.10
CA CYS A 125 -3.56 -8.56 6.60
C CYS A 125 -4.18 -8.66 8.00
N ILE A 126 -5.39 -8.14 8.17
CA ILE A 126 -6.08 -8.09 9.47
C ILE A 126 -6.19 -9.47 10.13
N ASP A 127 -6.40 -10.51 9.33
CA ASP A 127 -6.41 -11.92 9.76
C ASP A 127 -5.11 -12.36 10.43
N ARG A 128 -3.98 -11.75 10.06
CA ARG A 128 -2.68 -11.96 10.68
C ARG A 128 -2.48 -11.07 11.90
N LEU A 129 -2.86 -9.79 11.80
CA LEU A 129 -2.73 -8.85 12.91
C LEU A 129 -3.50 -9.32 14.15
N GLU A 130 -4.72 -9.82 13.98
CA GLU A 130 -5.55 -10.37 15.05
C GLU A 130 -4.90 -11.59 15.77
N LYS A 131 -3.96 -12.26 15.10
CA LYS A 131 -3.14 -13.34 15.64
C LYS A 131 -1.77 -12.87 16.15
N GLY A 132 -1.55 -11.57 16.26
CA GLY A 132 -0.27 -10.99 16.68
C GLY A 132 0.87 -11.15 15.65
N MET A 133 0.55 -11.48 14.40
CA MET A 133 1.53 -11.65 13.34
C MET A 133 1.62 -10.41 12.46
N LYS A 134 2.83 -10.09 11.97
CA LYS A 134 3.01 -9.02 10.99
C LYS A 134 2.43 -9.40 9.61
N PRO A 135 2.00 -8.41 8.80
CA PRO A 135 1.53 -8.63 7.42
C PRO A 135 2.52 -9.44 6.57
N ALA A 136 1.98 -10.27 5.66
CA ALA A 136 2.77 -11.17 4.83
C ALA A 136 3.89 -10.45 4.06
N CYS A 137 3.60 -9.28 3.48
CA CYS A 137 4.58 -8.48 2.74
C CYS A 137 5.74 -7.96 3.60
N VAL A 138 5.50 -7.67 4.89
CA VAL A 138 6.54 -7.24 5.84
C VAL A 138 7.47 -8.41 6.16
N VAL A 139 6.89 -9.57 6.49
CA VAL A 139 7.65 -10.77 6.85
C VAL A 139 8.49 -11.27 5.66
N ALA A 140 7.92 -11.24 4.46
CA ALA A 140 8.59 -11.72 3.25
C ALA A 140 9.71 -10.79 2.73
N CYS A 141 9.85 -9.57 3.25
CA CYS A 141 10.87 -8.65 2.76
C CYS A 141 12.28 -9.06 3.19
N PRO A 142 13.16 -9.55 2.26
CA PRO A 142 14.48 -10.05 2.64
C PRO A 142 15.40 -8.94 3.14
N ARG A 143 15.16 -7.70 2.70
CA ARG A 143 15.97 -6.53 3.08
C ARG A 143 15.39 -5.76 4.26
N ARG A 144 14.25 -6.21 4.84
CA ARG A 144 13.56 -5.50 5.93
C ARG A 144 13.29 -4.03 5.60
N ALA A 145 12.94 -3.77 4.35
CA ALA A 145 12.58 -2.44 3.87
C ALA A 145 11.15 -2.02 4.28
N LEU A 146 10.32 -2.97 4.71
CA LEU A 146 8.95 -2.75 5.15
C LEU A 146 8.82 -3.02 6.64
N ASP A 147 8.05 -2.19 7.34
CA ASP A 147 7.57 -2.43 8.70
C ASP A 147 6.13 -1.90 8.84
N CYS A 148 5.50 -2.21 9.96
CA CYS A 148 4.17 -1.73 10.31
C CYS A 148 3.98 -1.73 11.83
N GLY A 149 3.05 -0.93 12.27
CA GLY A 149 2.66 -0.78 13.66
C GLY A 149 1.62 0.31 13.79
N THR A 150 1.33 0.75 15.01
CA THR A 150 0.54 1.97 15.20
C THR A 150 1.32 3.17 14.62
N GLU A 151 0.60 4.17 14.16
CA GLU A 151 1.23 5.39 13.61
C GLU A 151 2.22 6.00 14.61
N GLU A 152 1.85 6.05 15.88
CA GLU A 152 2.70 6.58 16.95
C GLU A 152 4.00 5.78 17.12
N GLU A 153 3.92 4.44 17.15
CA GLU A 153 5.10 3.56 17.22
C GLU A 153 6.02 3.75 16.01
N ILE A 154 5.44 3.84 14.82
CA ILE A 154 6.19 4.01 13.58
C ILE A 154 6.85 5.39 13.53
N MET A 155 6.14 6.45 13.92
CA MET A 155 6.70 7.81 14.02
C MET A 155 7.83 7.89 15.05
N GLN A 156 7.65 7.32 16.23
CA GLN A 156 8.65 7.28 17.27
C GLN A 156 9.93 6.57 16.81
N LYS A 157 9.76 5.47 16.07
CA LYS A 157 10.89 4.63 15.62
C LYS A 157 11.62 5.16 14.39
N TYR A 158 10.92 5.80 13.46
CA TYR A 158 11.45 6.11 12.13
C TYR A 158 11.33 7.58 11.73
N GLY A 159 10.68 8.41 12.53
CA GLY A 159 10.39 9.82 12.22
C GLY A 159 9.08 9.98 11.47
N ASP A 160 8.83 11.17 10.90
CA ASP A 160 7.56 11.52 10.23
C ASP A 160 7.82 12.10 8.82
N VAL A 161 8.50 11.34 7.98
CA VAL A 161 8.70 11.70 6.57
C VAL A 161 7.59 11.08 5.73
N ARG A 162 6.73 11.92 5.15
CA ARG A 162 5.52 11.50 4.41
C ARG A 162 5.67 11.50 2.89
N GLN A 163 6.84 11.86 2.38
CA GLN A 163 7.11 11.96 0.94
C GLN A 163 8.38 11.22 0.56
N VAL A 164 8.42 10.72 -0.68
CA VAL A 164 9.54 9.95 -1.22
C VAL A 164 9.61 10.10 -2.74
N GLU A 165 10.82 10.03 -3.29
CA GLU A 165 11.03 10.01 -4.73
C GLU A 165 10.51 8.71 -5.39
N GLY A 166 10.16 8.80 -6.66
CA GLY A 166 9.69 7.65 -7.44
C GLY A 166 8.18 7.59 -7.67
N GLY A 167 7.48 8.74 -7.54
CA GLY A 167 6.09 8.87 -7.97
C GLY A 167 5.04 8.66 -6.88
N PHE A 168 5.37 8.95 -5.61
CA PHE A 168 4.36 8.99 -4.56
C PHE A 168 3.53 10.29 -4.67
N ALA A 169 2.20 10.16 -4.62
CA ALA A 169 1.30 11.31 -4.71
C ALA A 169 1.39 12.20 -3.45
N ASP A 170 1.02 13.48 -3.59
CA ASP A 170 1.03 14.45 -2.50
C ASP A 170 0.21 13.93 -1.29
N PRO A 171 0.82 13.81 -0.10
CA PRO A 171 0.15 13.30 1.08
C PRO A 171 -0.99 14.20 1.58
N SER A 172 -1.02 15.48 1.21
CA SER A 172 -2.09 16.39 1.59
C SER A 172 -3.46 16.00 1.02
N ILE A 173 -3.50 15.23 -0.08
CA ILE A 173 -4.73 14.84 -0.78
C ILE A 173 -5.60 13.91 0.07
N THR A 174 -4.98 12.92 0.75
CA THR A 174 -5.74 11.88 1.45
C THR A 174 -5.19 11.54 2.84
N LYS A 175 -4.13 12.19 3.27
CA LYS A 175 -3.41 11.90 4.53
C LYS A 175 -3.10 10.41 4.68
N PRO A 176 -2.21 9.86 3.86
CA PRO A 176 -1.86 8.44 3.86
C PRO A 176 -1.08 8.04 5.11
N ASN A 177 -1.42 6.89 5.69
CA ASN A 177 -0.72 6.36 6.87
C ASN A 177 0.49 5.51 6.47
N ILE A 178 1.48 6.18 5.91
CA ILE A 178 2.78 5.63 5.56
C ILE A 178 3.89 6.62 5.89
N ILE A 179 4.97 6.10 6.46
CA ILE A 179 6.19 6.85 6.79
C ILE A 179 7.32 6.30 5.96
N PHE A 180 8.15 7.18 5.44
CA PHE A 180 9.23 6.85 4.53
C PHE A 180 10.60 7.13 5.15
N LYS A 181 11.58 6.34 4.71
CA LYS A 181 12.98 6.71 4.72
C LYS A 181 13.44 6.85 3.26
N PRO A 182 13.51 8.08 2.74
CA PRO A 182 13.90 8.33 1.36
C PRO A 182 15.31 7.82 1.05
N ARG A 183 15.52 7.43 -0.19
CA ARG A 183 16.85 7.06 -0.66
C ARG A 183 17.71 8.29 -0.84
N VAL A 184 18.87 8.28 -0.23
CA VAL A 184 19.88 9.33 -0.38
C VAL A 184 20.98 8.79 -1.29
N TYR A 185 21.26 9.50 -2.38
CA TYR A 185 22.44 9.28 -3.20
C TYR A 185 23.50 10.29 -2.75
N GLN A 186 24.70 9.79 -2.46
CA GLN A 186 25.83 10.67 -2.26
C GLN A 186 26.24 11.20 -3.64
N ASP A 187 26.35 12.51 -3.76
CA ASP A 187 26.91 13.11 -4.96
C ASP A 187 28.41 12.74 -4.99
N ILE A 188 28.79 11.98 -6.03
CA ILE A 188 30.15 11.53 -6.27
C ILE A 188 30.86 12.60 -7.10
#